data_4958bde95f82fb68f193a1644f921fc5
#
_entry.id   4958bde95f82fb68f193a1644f921fc5
#
_cell.length_a   1.000
_cell.length_b   1.000
_cell.length_c   1.000
_cell.angle_alpha   90.00
_cell.angle_beta   90.00
_cell.angle_gamma   90.00
#
_symmetry.space_group_name_H-M   'P 1'
#
loop_
_entity.id
_entity.type
_entity.pdbx_description
1 polymer ?
#
loop_
_entity_poly.entity_id
_entity_poly.type
_entity_poly.pdbx_seq_one_letter_code
_entity_poly.pdbx_strand_id
1 'polypeptide(L)' 'MTTPEPDNTTYKVLRLTTEGWTDADPLMAVNLTKEQCDQVIQNLIADGVDYREIKAVRDN' A
#
# COMPACT_ATOMS: atom_id res chain seq x y z
N MET A 1 -25.20 12.63 3.13
CA MET A 1 -24.52 12.28 3.19
C MET A 1 -24.04 11.68 2.43
N THR A 2 -23.49 11.65 2.26
CA THR A 2 -22.95 11.18 1.47
C THR A 2 -22.51 10.04 1.56
N THR A 3 -22.66 9.34 0.97
CA THR A 3 -22.25 8.28 1.00
C THR A 3 -21.19 8.06 0.40
N PRO A 4 -20.50 7.58 0.78
CA PRO A 4 -19.36 7.27 0.28
C PRO A 4 -19.56 6.35 -0.65
N GLU A 5 -19.19 6.37 -1.56
CA GLU A 5 -19.23 5.55 -2.39
C GLU A 5 -18.76 4.36 -2.03
N PRO A 6 -19.20 3.44 -2.37
CA PRO A 6 -18.75 2.26 -2.09
C PRO A 6 -17.71 1.98 -2.81
N ASP A 7 -16.86 2.41 -2.50
CA ASP A 7 -15.82 2.35 -3.09
C ASP A 7 -15.31 1.03 -3.11
N ASN A 8 -15.26 0.40 -4.09
CA ASN A 8 -14.59 -0.84 -4.21
C ASN A 8 -13.16 -0.62 -4.54
N THR A 9 -12.66 0.55 -4.41
CA THR A 9 -11.26 0.83 -4.71
C THR A 9 -10.39 0.18 -3.65
N THR A 10 -9.44 -0.58 -4.09
CA THR A 10 -8.47 -1.17 -3.18
C THR A 10 -7.08 -0.74 -3.63
N TYR A 11 -6.12 -0.92 -2.76
CA TYR A 11 -4.78 -0.44 -2.98
C TYR A 11 -3.78 -1.54 -2.67
N LYS A 12 -2.58 -1.37 -3.16
CA LYS A 12 -1.49 -2.24 -2.79
C LYS A 12 -0.29 -1.38 -2.52
N VAL A 13 0.64 -1.88 -1.76
CA VAL A 13 1.84 -1.15 -1.39
C VAL A 13 3.01 -1.73 -2.15
N LEU A 14 3.77 -0.88 -2.79
CA LEU A 14 4.94 -1.27 -3.54
C LEU A 14 6.18 -0.78 -2.82
N ARG A 15 7.26 -1.47 -3.02
CA ARG A 15 8.53 -1.13 -2.41
C ARG A 15 9.57 -1.08 -3.53
N LEU A 16 10.45 -0.10 -3.49
CA LEU A 16 11.48 0.02 -4.49
C LEU A 16 12.61 -0.95 -4.16
N THR A 17 12.95 -1.78 -5.10
CA THR A 17 14.05 -2.74 -4.93
C THR A 17 14.98 -2.58 -6.11
N THR A 18 16.02 -3.38 -6.16
CA THR A 18 16.96 -3.34 -7.28
C THR A 18 16.29 -3.73 -8.59
N GLU A 19 15.13 -4.37 -8.53
CA GLU A 19 14.41 -4.72 -9.73
C GLU A 19 13.33 -3.69 -10.06
N GLY A 20 13.26 -2.62 -9.33
CA GLY A 20 12.25 -1.59 -9.54
C GLY A 20 11.17 -1.68 -8.48
N TRP A 21 9.98 -1.19 -8.79
CA TRP A 21 8.88 -1.22 -7.84
C TRP A 21 8.24 -2.58 -7.86
N THR A 22 8.26 -3.26 -6.73
CA THR A 22 7.66 -4.58 -6.62
C THR A 22 6.69 -4.58 -5.45
N ASP A 23 5.84 -5.59 -5.37
CA ASP A 23 4.90 -5.66 -4.26
C ASP A 23 5.68 -5.80 -2.96
N ALA A 24 5.34 -4.98 -1.99
CA ALA A 24 6.02 -5.05 -0.70
C ALA A 24 5.76 -6.40 -0.05
N ASP A 25 4.53 -6.90 -0.20
CA ASP A 25 4.22 -8.23 0.30
C ASP A 25 3.06 -8.73 -0.58
N PRO A 26 3.31 -9.63 -1.51
CA PRO A 26 2.29 -10.08 -2.43
C PRO A 26 1.07 -10.71 -1.77
N LEU A 27 1.21 -11.14 -0.54
CA LEU A 27 0.08 -11.76 0.14
C LEU A 27 -0.64 -10.81 1.08
N MET A 28 0.09 -9.91 1.72
CA MET A 28 -0.48 -9.09 2.78
C MET A 28 -0.64 -7.62 2.41
N ALA A 29 0.10 -7.15 1.45
CA ALA A 29 0.08 -5.72 1.10
C ALA A 29 -0.66 -5.47 -0.20
N VAL A 30 -1.71 -6.24 -0.46
CA VAL A 30 -2.53 -6.08 -1.64
C VAL A 30 -3.99 -6.08 -1.23
N ASN A 31 -4.83 -5.59 -2.07
CA ASN A 31 -6.29 -5.58 -1.84
C ASN A 31 -6.63 -4.88 -0.54
N LEU A 32 -6.01 -3.76 -0.27
CA LEU A 32 -6.14 -3.06 0.99
C LEU A 32 -7.07 -1.87 0.88
N THR A 33 -7.77 -1.56 1.96
CA THR A 33 -8.46 -0.29 2.03
C THR A 33 -7.42 0.79 2.23
N LYS A 34 -7.82 2.05 2.10
CA LYS A 34 -6.89 3.15 2.27
C LYS A 34 -6.29 3.14 3.67
N GLU A 35 -7.09 2.84 4.67
CA GLU A 35 -6.60 2.83 6.04
C GLU A 35 -5.63 1.68 6.26
N GLN A 36 -5.92 0.52 5.69
CA GLN A 36 -5.02 -0.61 5.80
C GLN A 36 -3.71 -0.31 5.08
N CYS A 37 -3.79 0.39 3.95
CA CYS A 37 -2.62 0.76 3.20
C CYS A 37 -1.72 1.66 4.03
N ASP A 38 -2.30 2.64 4.71
CA ASP A 38 -1.52 3.53 5.58
C ASP A 38 -0.84 2.74 6.69
N GLN A 39 -1.53 1.75 7.24
CA GLN A 39 -0.98 0.94 8.31
C GLN A 39 0.22 0.13 7.81
N VAL A 40 0.11 -0.43 6.62
CA VAL A 40 1.20 -1.20 6.05
C VAL A 40 2.41 -0.30 5.82
N ILE A 41 2.19 0.91 5.31
CA ILE A 41 3.27 1.85 5.08
C ILE A 41 3.95 2.20 6.39
N GLN A 42 3.17 2.44 7.44
CA GLN A 42 3.74 2.79 8.72
C GLN A 42 4.56 1.63 9.29
N ASN A 43 4.10 0.41 9.10
CA ASN A 43 4.83 -0.76 9.56
C ASN A 43 6.17 -0.90 8.83
N LEU A 44 6.19 -0.62 7.53
CA LEU A 44 7.43 -0.70 6.78
C LEU A 44 8.40 0.38 7.23
N ILE A 45 7.92 1.58 7.50
CA ILE A 45 8.78 2.64 7.99
C ILE A 45 9.34 2.26 9.36
N ALA A 46 8.52 1.66 10.20
CA ALA A 46 8.98 1.23 11.53
C ALA A 46 10.05 0.15 11.42
N ASP A 47 10.03 -0.61 10.33
CA ASP A 47 11.03 -1.63 10.12
C ASP A 47 12.30 -1.07 9.49
N GLY A 48 12.34 0.20 9.20
CA GLY A 48 13.54 0.82 8.66
C GLY A 48 13.51 1.09 7.16
N VAL A 49 12.40 0.89 6.49
CA VAL A 49 12.32 1.14 5.07
C VAL A 49 12.10 2.64 4.86
N ASP A 50 12.85 3.23 3.94
CA ASP A 50 12.76 4.65 3.69
C ASP A 50 11.42 4.92 3.01
N TYR A 51 10.68 5.90 3.48
CA TYR A 51 9.35 6.17 2.94
C TYR A 51 9.42 6.54 1.45
N ARG A 52 10.57 7.01 0.97
CA ARG A 52 10.72 7.33 -0.44
C ARG A 52 10.80 6.07 -1.30
N GLU A 53 10.97 4.92 -0.68
CA GLU A 53 11.04 3.65 -1.38
C GLU A 53 9.73 2.87 -1.20
N ILE A 54 8.68 3.55 -0.78
CA ILE A 54 7.39 2.91 -0.57
C ILE A 54 6.35 3.75 -1.28
N LYS A 55 5.41 3.13 -1.95
CA LYS A 55 4.28 3.87 -2.50
C LYS A 55 3.05 2.98 -2.54
N ALA A 56 1.91 3.63 -2.55
CA ALA A 56 0.64 2.94 -2.64
C ALA A 56 0.06 3.23 -4.02
N VAL A 57 -0.49 2.22 -4.65
CA VAL A 57 -1.12 2.38 -5.95
C VAL A 57 -2.45 1.65 -5.93
N ARG A 58 -3.33 2.01 -6.83
CA ARG A 58 -4.61 1.34 -6.91
C ARG A 58 -4.42 -0.08 -7.40
N ASP A 59 -5.13 -1.00 -6.76
CA ASP A 59 -4.96 -2.40 -7.08
C ASP A 59 -6.05 -2.87 -8.04
N ASN A 60 -7.13 -2.17 -8.18
CA ASN A 60 -8.19 -2.58 -9.09
C ASN A 60 -8.43 -1.59 -10.22
#